data_1f52b7a994da363ee1504f2f0affd6b6
#
_entry.id   1f52b7a994da363ee1504f2f0affd6b6
#
_cell.length_a   1.000
_cell.length_b   1.000
_cell.length_c   1.000
_cell.angle_alpha   90.00
_cell.angle_beta   90.00
_cell.angle_gamma   90.00
#
_symmetry.space_group_name_H-M   'P 1'
#
loop_
_entity.id
_entity.type
_entity.pdbx_description
1 polymer ?
#
loop_
_entity_poly.entity_id
_entity_poly.type
_entity_poly.pdbx_seq_one_letter_code
_entity_poly.pdbx_strand_id
1 'polypeptide(L)'
;MFIHHIAIICSNRAQAVDFYVDKLGFEIISEHVRPKKDDILLNVAKDGLVLELFIKPNAPKRVSGATGEARGLRHLAFKCDDVAAKREQLLALGIKCEPLRRDDFDGKLMTFFFDPDGLPLELHE
;
A
#
# COMPACT_ATOMS: atom_id res chain seq x y z
N MET A 1 15.76 5.82 17.89
CA MET A 1 15.56 5.50 16.46
C MET A 1 14.06 5.42 16.22
N PHE A 2 13.54 6.10 15.21
CA PHE A 2 12.11 6.14 14.85
C PHE A 2 11.98 5.85 13.37
N ILE A 3 10.80 5.37 12.94
CA ILE A 3 10.53 5.19 11.50
C ILE A 3 10.40 6.59 10.87
N HIS A 4 11.18 6.87 9.84
CA HIS A 4 11.12 8.12 9.09
C HIS A 4 10.18 8.00 7.89
N HIS A 5 10.31 6.94 7.10
CA HIS A 5 9.44 6.63 5.96
C HIS A 5 9.47 5.14 5.64
N ILE A 6 8.56 4.71 4.78
CA ILE A 6 8.54 3.39 4.14
C ILE A 6 8.61 3.61 2.64
N ALA A 7 9.53 2.93 1.96
CA ALA A 7 9.69 3.03 0.51
C ALA A 7 8.99 1.87 -0.20
N ILE A 8 8.21 2.20 -1.25
CA ILE A 8 7.43 1.27 -2.06
C ILE A 8 7.77 1.47 -3.52
N ILE A 9 8.04 0.40 -4.27
CA ILE A 9 8.22 0.45 -5.72
C ILE A 9 6.85 0.31 -6.38
N CYS A 10 6.51 1.26 -7.25
CA CYS A 10 5.29 1.29 -8.05
C CYS A 10 5.64 1.27 -9.53
N SER A 11 4.88 0.53 -10.33
CA SER A 11 5.13 0.43 -11.77
C SER A 11 4.64 1.64 -12.57
N ASN A 12 3.61 2.34 -12.08
CA ASN A 12 2.93 3.42 -12.81
C ASN A 12 2.51 4.56 -11.88
N ARG A 13 2.91 5.80 -12.26
CA ARG A 13 2.61 7.00 -11.48
C ARG A 13 1.10 7.29 -11.36
N ALA A 14 0.38 7.20 -12.47
CA ALA A 14 -1.05 7.52 -12.44
C ALA A 14 -1.84 6.53 -11.57
N GLN A 15 -1.51 5.24 -11.64
CA GLN A 15 -2.11 4.22 -10.77
C GLN A 15 -1.73 4.40 -9.31
N ALA A 16 -0.48 4.77 -9.02
CA ALA A 16 -0.04 5.04 -7.66
C ALA A 16 -0.77 6.26 -7.06
N VAL A 17 -0.94 7.35 -7.82
CA VAL A 17 -1.69 8.52 -7.38
C VAL A 17 -3.16 8.19 -7.16
N ASP A 18 -3.84 7.56 -8.13
CA ASP A 18 -5.23 7.12 -7.98
C ASP A 18 -5.44 6.28 -6.72
N PHE A 19 -4.51 5.35 -6.44
CA PHE A 19 -4.63 4.46 -5.29
C PHE A 19 -4.28 5.15 -3.96
N TYR A 20 -3.04 5.63 -3.82
CA TYR A 20 -2.57 6.15 -2.53
C TYR A 20 -3.13 7.53 -2.20
N VAL A 21 -3.28 8.42 -3.21
CA VAL A 21 -3.77 9.79 -2.98
C VAL A 21 -5.28 9.84 -3.06
N ASP A 22 -5.87 9.49 -4.21
CA ASP A 22 -7.30 9.72 -4.45
C ASP A 22 -8.19 8.76 -3.64
N LYS A 23 -7.80 7.48 -3.50
CA LYS A 23 -8.59 6.46 -2.80
C LYS A 23 -8.24 6.29 -1.33
N LEU A 24 -6.94 6.26 -0.98
CA LEU A 24 -6.53 6.10 0.42
C LEU A 24 -6.39 7.41 1.19
N GLY A 25 -6.38 8.56 0.49
CA GLY A 25 -6.36 9.90 1.10
C GLY A 25 -5.00 10.31 1.65
N PHE A 26 -3.89 9.82 1.06
CA PHE A 26 -2.59 10.41 1.29
C PHE A 26 -2.46 11.74 0.54
N GLU A 27 -1.65 12.66 1.06
CA GLU A 27 -1.35 13.94 0.43
C GLU A 27 0.04 13.91 -0.20
N ILE A 28 0.18 14.43 -1.43
CA ILE A 28 1.49 14.58 -2.07
C ILE A 28 2.25 15.69 -1.35
N ILE A 29 3.42 15.37 -0.80
CA ILE A 29 4.30 16.35 -0.13
C ILE A 29 5.49 16.76 -1.00
N SER A 30 5.95 15.93 -1.91
CA SER A 30 6.97 16.29 -2.92
C SER A 30 7.02 15.30 -4.06
N GLU A 31 7.56 15.72 -5.20
CA GLU A 31 7.82 14.89 -6.37
C GLU A 31 9.16 15.28 -7.01
N HIS A 32 9.99 14.29 -7.30
CA HIS A 32 11.30 14.48 -7.90
C HIS A 32 11.51 13.52 -9.06
N VAL A 33 11.61 14.06 -10.28
CA VAL A 33 12.06 13.31 -11.46
C VAL A 33 13.57 13.11 -11.36
N ARG A 34 14.03 11.86 -11.46
CA ARG A 34 15.46 11.52 -11.35
C ARG A 34 15.97 10.87 -12.64
N PRO A 35 16.31 11.68 -13.69
CA PRO A 35 16.65 11.15 -15.03
C PRO A 35 17.83 10.19 -15.02
N LYS A 36 18.83 10.43 -14.15
CA LYS A 36 20.01 9.54 -14.02
C LYS A 36 19.69 8.16 -13.44
N LYS A 37 18.53 8.00 -12.78
CA LYS A 37 18.06 6.75 -12.17
C LYS A 37 16.87 6.15 -12.91
N ASP A 38 16.39 6.86 -13.95
CA ASP A 38 15.22 6.48 -14.73
C ASP A 38 13.99 6.18 -13.86
N ASP A 39 13.76 7.06 -12.85
CA ASP A 39 12.62 6.92 -11.96
C ASP A 39 12.06 8.27 -11.49
N ILE A 40 10.90 8.22 -10.85
CA ILE A 40 10.30 9.35 -10.13
C ILE A 40 10.17 8.95 -8.66
N LEU A 41 10.56 9.84 -7.76
CA LEU A 41 10.31 9.72 -6.34
C LEU A 41 9.12 10.61 -5.97
N LEU A 42 8.00 10.00 -5.65
CA LEU A 42 6.78 10.66 -5.19
C LEU A 42 6.62 10.40 -3.69
N ASN A 43 6.73 11.46 -2.88
CA ASN A 43 6.52 11.37 -1.44
C ASN A 43 5.08 11.73 -1.11
N VAL A 44 4.41 10.85 -0.37
CA VAL A 44 3.05 11.06 0.11
C VAL A 44 2.98 10.86 1.62
N ALA A 45 2.09 11.58 2.31
CA ALA A 45 1.96 11.50 3.75
C ALA A 45 0.50 11.40 4.20
N LYS A 46 0.28 10.70 5.29
CA LYS A 46 -1.00 10.61 5.98
C LYS A 46 -0.79 10.23 7.44
N ASP A 47 -1.45 10.93 8.36
CA ASP A 47 -1.49 10.61 9.81
C ASP A 47 -0.09 10.36 10.41
N GLY A 48 0.92 11.12 9.98
CA GLY A 48 2.30 11.00 10.44
C GLY A 48 3.11 9.90 9.74
N LEU A 49 2.51 9.10 8.87
CA LEU A 49 3.21 8.14 8.02
C LEU A 49 3.63 8.80 6.71
N VAL A 50 4.90 8.64 6.34
CA VAL A 50 5.43 9.03 5.03
C VAL A 50 5.71 7.78 4.21
N LEU A 51 5.19 7.75 2.99
CA LEU A 51 5.54 6.75 1.98
C LEU A 51 6.35 7.42 0.86
N GLU A 52 7.48 6.79 0.50
CA GLU A 52 8.25 7.14 -0.69
C GLU A 52 7.86 6.18 -1.82
N LEU A 53 7.07 6.65 -2.78
CA LEU A 53 6.66 5.86 -3.94
C LEU A 53 7.68 6.05 -5.05
N PHE A 54 8.49 5.01 -5.28
CA PHE A 54 9.47 4.97 -6.37
C PHE A 54 8.81 4.43 -7.63
N ILE A 55 8.54 5.30 -8.59
CA ILE A 55 7.93 4.92 -9.86
C ILE A 55 9.01 4.34 -10.78
N LYS A 56 8.98 3.02 -10.94
CA LYS A 56 9.94 2.23 -11.72
C LYS A 56 9.21 1.29 -12.67
N PRO A 57 8.84 1.74 -13.88
CA PRO A 57 8.03 0.95 -14.81
C PRO A 57 8.62 -0.42 -15.18
N ASN A 58 9.95 -0.53 -15.14
CA ASN A 58 10.69 -1.74 -15.52
C ASN A 58 11.07 -2.61 -14.32
N ALA A 59 10.60 -2.30 -13.10
CA ALA A 59 10.87 -3.14 -11.94
C ALA A 59 10.21 -4.53 -12.10
N PRO A 60 10.87 -5.61 -11.65
CA PRO A 60 10.27 -6.94 -11.69
C PRO A 60 9.02 -6.99 -10.82
N LYS A 61 8.05 -7.79 -11.25
CA LYS A 61 6.81 -8.00 -10.50
C LYS A 61 7.10 -8.64 -9.13
N ARG A 62 6.28 -8.27 -8.14
CA ARG A 62 6.33 -8.86 -6.82
C ARG A 62 6.09 -10.37 -6.90
N VAL A 63 6.90 -11.15 -6.19
CA VAL A 63 6.65 -12.58 -5.98
C VAL A 63 5.46 -12.74 -5.04
N SER A 64 4.44 -13.49 -5.44
CA SER A 64 3.21 -13.69 -4.66
C SER A 64 2.46 -14.97 -5.08
N GLY A 65 1.50 -15.37 -4.26
CA GLY A 65 0.60 -16.49 -4.56
C GLY A 65 1.30 -17.84 -4.63
N ALA A 66 1.00 -18.63 -5.66
CA ALA A 66 1.49 -20.00 -5.82
C ALA A 66 3.01 -20.15 -5.91
N THR A 67 3.73 -19.09 -6.24
CA THR A 67 5.20 -19.07 -6.31
C THR A 67 5.86 -18.80 -4.95
N GLY A 68 5.04 -18.56 -3.89
CA GLY A 68 5.51 -18.28 -2.55
C GLY A 68 5.72 -16.79 -2.27
N GLU A 69 6.38 -16.51 -1.16
CA GLU A 69 6.67 -15.14 -0.70
C GLU A 69 8.19 -14.92 -0.67
N ALA A 70 8.65 -13.80 -1.22
CA ALA A 70 10.05 -13.40 -1.13
C ALA A 70 10.37 -12.87 0.26
N ARG A 71 11.63 -12.96 0.68
CA ARG A 71 12.13 -12.35 1.92
C ARG A 71 11.98 -10.82 1.84
N GLY A 72 11.70 -10.19 2.98
CA GLY A 72 11.57 -8.75 3.12
C GLY A 72 10.22 -8.34 3.67
N LEU A 73 9.78 -7.12 3.37
CA LEU A 73 8.49 -6.60 3.84
C LEU A 73 7.34 -7.43 3.23
N ARG A 74 6.57 -8.09 4.10
CA ARG A 74 5.44 -8.92 3.69
C ARG A 74 4.22 -8.08 3.33
N HIS A 75 3.81 -7.19 4.23
CA HIS A 75 2.68 -6.27 4.07
C HIS A 75 2.84 -5.03 4.97
N LEU A 76 1.98 -4.05 4.78
CA LEU A 76 1.81 -2.90 5.64
C LEU A 76 0.40 -2.94 6.23
N ALA A 77 0.28 -2.91 7.56
CA ALA A 77 -0.99 -2.95 8.25
C ALA A 77 -1.41 -1.54 8.75
N PHE A 78 -2.68 -1.21 8.56
CA PHE A 78 -3.30 0.01 9.07
C PHE A 78 -4.29 -0.36 10.16
N LYS A 79 -4.17 0.27 11.33
CA LYS A 79 -5.17 0.16 12.38
C LYS A 79 -6.47 0.86 11.96
N CYS A 80 -7.59 0.24 12.23
CA CYS A 80 -8.91 0.74 11.86
C CYS A 80 -9.94 0.34 12.93
N ASP A 81 -10.75 1.28 13.38
CA ASP A 81 -11.73 1.02 14.45
C ASP A 81 -12.93 0.18 13.96
N ASP A 82 -13.26 0.26 12.67
CA ASP A 82 -14.32 -0.54 12.02
C ASP A 82 -13.83 -1.07 10.68
N VAL A 83 -13.20 -2.24 10.72
CA VAL A 83 -12.64 -2.91 9.54
C VAL A 83 -13.72 -3.27 8.54
N ALA A 84 -14.93 -3.66 8.99
CA ALA A 84 -16.01 -4.04 8.09
C ALA A 84 -16.50 -2.84 7.27
N ALA A 85 -16.80 -1.72 7.94
CA ALA A 85 -17.23 -0.51 7.26
C ALA A 85 -16.12 0.04 6.33
N LYS A 86 -14.86 0.00 6.77
CA LYS A 86 -13.74 0.46 5.94
C LYS A 86 -13.53 -0.40 4.71
N ARG A 87 -13.69 -1.72 4.84
CA ARG A 87 -13.65 -2.66 3.71
C ARG A 87 -14.72 -2.31 2.67
N GLU A 88 -15.96 -2.07 3.08
CA GLU A 88 -17.04 -1.69 2.16
C GLU A 88 -16.74 -0.36 1.42
N GLN A 89 -16.14 0.62 2.12
CA GLN A 89 -15.69 1.86 1.48
C GLN A 89 -14.62 1.58 0.41
N LEU A 90 -13.63 0.71 0.68
CA LEU A 90 -12.60 0.35 -0.28
C LEU A 90 -13.19 -0.39 -1.50
N LEU A 91 -14.12 -1.31 -1.28
CA LEU A 91 -14.83 -2.00 -2.36
C LEU A 91 -15.63 -1.02 -3.24
N ALA A 92 -16.30 -0.03 -2.64
CA ALA A 92 -17.03 1.01 -3.36
C ALA A 92 -16.12 1.89 -4.23
N LEU A 93 -14.84 2.04 -3.83
CA LEU A 93 -13.79 2.71 -4.62
C LEU A 93 -13.15 1.80 -5.68
N GLY A 94 -13.65 0.57 -5.85
CA GLY A 94 -13.12 -0.40 -6.81
C GLY A 94 -11.82 -1.07 -6.36
N ILE A 95 -11.46 -0.99 -5.07
CA ILE A 95 -10.29 -1.68 -4.53
C ILE A 95 -10.68 -3.12 -4.19
N LYS A 96 -9.91 -4.07 -4.69
CA LYS A 96 -10.12 -5.49 -4.40
C LYS A 96 -9.71 -5.80 -2.95
N CYS A 97 -10.66 -6.33 -2.17
CA CYS A 97 -10.42 -6.75 -0.79
C CYS A 97 -10.70 -8.25 -0.63
N GLU A 98 -9.97 -8.89 0.26
CA GLU A 98 -10.26 -10.25 0.70
C GLU A 98 -11.51 -10.31 1.59
N PRO A 99 -12.07 -11.50 1.84
CA PRO A 99 -13.11 -11.67 2.86
C PRO A 99 -12.62 -11.26 4.24
N LEU A 100 -13.53 -10.76 5.07
CA LEU A 100 -13.25 -10.51 6.49
C LEU A 100 -12.88 -11.81 7.18
N ARG A 101 -11.90 -11.76 8.06
CA ARG A 101 -11.52 -12.87 8.95
C ARG A 101 -11.06 -12.35 10.30
N ARG A 102 -10.92 -13.24 11.26
CA ARG A 102 -10.30 -12.91 12.54
C ARG A 102 -8.84 -13.32 12.52
N ASP A 103 -8.01 -12.47 13.11
CA ASP A 103 -6.60 -12.78 13.33
C ASP A 103 -6.47 -13.96 14.31
N ASP A 104 -5.57 -14.89 14.01
CA ASP A 104 -5.38 -16.11 14.80
C ASP A 104 -4.72 -15.86 16.16
N PHE A 105 -4.09 -14.69 16.35
CA PHE A 105 -3.33 -14.38 17.56
C PHE A 105 -4.13 -13.54 18.56
N ASP A 106 -4.86 -12.53 18.09
CA ASP A 106 -5.59 -11.61 18.97
C ASP A 106 -7.12 -11.65 18.78
N GLY A 107 -7.61 -12.41 17.79
CA GLY A 107 -9.04 -12.59 17.50
C GLY A 107 -9.74 -11.36 16.91
N LYS A 108 -9.01 -10.30 16.61
CA LYS A 108 -9.55 -9.07 16.04
C LYS A 108 -9.91 -9.22 14.58
N LEU A 109 -10.83 -8.38 14.14
CA LEU A 109 -11.26 -8.38 12.74
C LEU A 109 -10.17 -7.79 11.85
N MET A 110 -9.93 -8.44 10.71
CA MET A 110 -8.95 -8.01 9.74
C MET A 110 -9.36 -8.36 8.31
N THR A 111 -8.74 -7.71 7.34
CA THR A 111 -8.82 -8.07 5.92
C THR A 111 -7.60 -7.55 5.17
N PHE A 112 -7.25 -8.21 4.07
CA PHE A 112 -6.26 -7.71 3.11
C PHE A 112 -6.91 -7.01 1.93
N PHE A 113 -6.21 -6.00 1.43
CA PHE A 113 -6.43 -5.37 0.13
C PHE A 113 -5.08 -5.16 -0.55
N PHE A 114 -5.07 -4.77 -1.81
CA PHE A 114 -3.85 -4.77 -2.60
C PHE A 114 -3.68 -3.46 -3.33
N ASP A 115 -2.44 -2.97 -3.39
CA ASP A 115 -2.11 -1.87 -4.27
C ASP A 115 -2.12 -2.32 -5.75
N PRO A 116 -1.98 -1.40 -6.71
CA PRO A 116 -1.98 -1.75 -8.15
C PRO A 116 -0.90 -2.74 -8.57
N ASP A 117 0.21 -2.80 -7.83
CA ASP A 117 1.33 -3.70 -8.10
C ASP A 117 1.29 -4.99 -7.27
N GLY A 118 0.22 -5.19 -6.51
CA GLY A 118 -0.03 -6.40 -5.73
C GLY A 118 0.67 -6.42 -4.37
N LEU A 119 1.13 -5.26 -3.85
CA LEU A 119 1.60 -5.17 -2.46
C LEU A 119 0.41 -5.41 -1.53
N PRO A 120 0.47 -6.42 -0.63
CA PRO A 120 -0.59 -6.61 0.35
C PRO A 120 -0.59 -5.47 1.36
N LEU A 121 -1.78 -4.94 1.62
CA LEU A 121 -2.07 -3.98 2.66
C LEU A 121 -3.15 -4.57 3.56
N GLU A 122 -3.09 -4.32 4.85
CA GLU A 122 -4.00 -4.91 5.83
C GLU A 122 -4.80 -3.83 6.55
N LEU A 123 -6.10 -4.06 6.74
CA LEU A 123 -6.88 -3.39 7.76
C LEU A 123 -6.98 -4.30 8.99
N HIS A 124 -6.70 -3.76 10.17
CA HIS A 124 -6.71 -4.48 11.44
C HIS A 124 -7.38 -3.63 12.54
N GLU A 125 -8.24 -4.24 13.39
CA GLU A 125 -8.82 -3.59 14.58
C GLU A 125 -7.80 -3.25 15.65
#